data_2a629ad884557014617a1c8282dc20f9
#
_entry.id   2a629ad884557014617a1c8282dc20f9
#
_cell.length_a   1.000
_cell.length_b   1.000
_cell.length_c   1.000
_cell.angle_alpha   90.00
_cell.angle_beta   90.00
_cell.angle_gamma   90.00
#
_symmetry.space_group_name_H-M   'P 1'
#
loop_
_entity.id
_entity.type
_entity.pdbx_description
1 polymer ?
#
loop_
_entity_poly.entity_id
_entity_poly.type
_entity_poly.pdbx_seq_one_letter_code
_entity_poly.pdbx_strand_id
1 'polypeptide(L)'
;MGREARVERVTQETQILVELNLDGIGVVEVSTGVPFFDHMLAQLGKHACLDLTVRAKGDIEIDAHHTVEDTAITLGQALREALGDKSGISRFGSALVPLDETLVQAAVDLSGRPYAVHSEPAGMAPLIGSYDTTLTGHIWESLAFNAAICLHVNVMAGRNPHHIVEAQFKAVARALRAASALDPRAGGIPSTKGVLLDARCRGARLRVRQPQIRGAGTGADRFLRQRDVRCG
;
A
#
# COMPACT_ATOMS: atom_id res chain seq x y z
N MET A 1 20.84 -9.76 -7.27
CA MET A 1 19.53 -9.62 -7.95
C MET A 1 19.05 -8.21 -7.67
N GLY A 2 18.56 -7.50 -8.70
CA GLY A 2 17.97 -6.18 -8.50
C GLY A 2 16.74 -6.27 -7.60
N ARG A 3 16.39 -5.18 -6.92
CA ARG A 3 15.15 -5.07 -6.12
C ARG A 3 14.00 -4.67 -7.03
N GLU A 4 13.65 -5.60 -7.93
CA GLU A 4 12.67 -5.41 -8.99
C GLU A 4 11.56 -6.44 -8.86
N ALA A 5 10.37 -6.09 -9.31
CA ALA A 5 9.23 -6.99 -9.37
C ALA A 5 8.35 -6.68 -10.59
N ARG A 6 7.70 -7.72 -11.09
CA ARG A 6 6.66 -7.62 -12.11
C ARG A 6 5.48 -8.49 -11.69
N VAL A 7 4.35 -7.86 -11.46
CA VAL A 7 3.13 -8.53 -11.00
C VAL A 7 1.99 -8.26 -11.98
N GLU A 8 1.31 -9.32 -12.35
CA GLU A 8 0.07 -9.25 -13.12
C GLU A 8 -1.09 -9.78 -12.29
N ARG A 9 -2.21 -9.07 -12.33
CA ARG A 9 -3.47 -9.46 -11.72
C ARG A 9 -4.57 -9.38 -12.76
N VAL A 10 -5.29 -10.47 -12.93
CA VAL A 10 -6.43 -10.55 -13.86
C VAL A 10 -7.64 -11.08 -13.08
N THR A 11 -8.72 -10.31 -13.10
CA THR A 11 -10.03 -10.67 -12.57
C THR A 11 -11.07 -10.65 -13.69
N GLN A 12 -12.34 -10.78 -13.38
CA GLN A 12 -13.41 -10.54 -14.34
C GLN A 12 -13.64 -9.05 -14.61
N GLU A 13 -13.22 -8.20 -13.69
CA GLU A 13 -13.46 -6.75 -13.69
C GLU A 13 -12.25 -5.95 -14.15
N THR A 14 -11.02 -6.46 -13.90
CA THR A 14 -9.79 -5.73 -14.14
C THR A 14 -8.66 -6.58 -14.72
N GLN A 15 -7.75 -5.92 -15.44
CA GLN A 15 -6.45 -6.45 -15.87
C GLN A 15 -5.38 -5.43 -15.48
N ILE A 16 -4.51 -5.79 -14.55
CA ILE A 16 -3.50 -4.90 -13.98
C ILE A 16 -2.11 -5.48 -14.19
N LEU A 17 -1.19 -4.65 -14.67
CA LEU A 17 0.25 -4.92 -14.70
C LEU A 17 0.96 -3.85 -13.89
N VAL A 18 1.83 -4.27 -12.97
CA VAL A 18 2.76 -3.39 -12.27
C VAL A 18 4.18 -3.92 -12.43
N GLU A 19 5.08 -3.06 -12.91
CA GLU A 19 6.52 -3.28 -12.90
C GLU A 19 7.16 -2.22 -11.99
N LEU A 20 8.01 -2.65 -11.07
CA LEU A 20 8.59 -1.81 -10.04
C LEU A 20 10.07 -2.08 -9.88
N ASN A 21 10.90 -1.02 -9.85
CA ASN A 21 12.29 -1.09 -9.44
C ASN A 21 12.52 -0.13 -8.27
N LEU A 22 12.93 -0.68 -7.11
CA LEU A 22 13.21 0.11 -5.90
C LEU A 22 14.51 0.93 -6.00
N ASP A 23 15.41 0.54 -6.88
CA ASP A 23 16.70 1.20 -7.12
C ASP A 23 16.68 2.09 -8.37
N GLY A 24 15.48 2.55 -8.76
CA GLY A 24 15.23 3.41 -9.90
C GLY A 24 15.64 4.86 -9.68
N ILE A 25 15.34 5.68 -10.70
CA ILE A 25 15.59 7.13 -10.72
C ILE A 25 14.30 7.96 -10.83
N GLY A 26 13.15 7.31 -10.70
CA GLY A 26 11.83 7.94 -10.81
C GLY A 26 11.36 8.07 -12.26
N VAL A 27 11.63 7.08 -13.09
CA VAL A 27 11.00 6.93 -14.42
C VAL A 27 9.61 6.33 -14.20
N VAL A 28 8.56 7.02 -14.66
CA VAL A 28 7.18 6.61 -14.40
C VAL A 28 6.36 6.57 -15.67
N GLU A 29 5.74 5.42 -15.93
CA GLU A 29 4.78 5.20 -17.01
C GLU A 29 3.48 4.63 -16.42
N VAL A 30 2.42 5.44 -16.37
CA VAL A 30 1.15 5.07 -15.73
C VAL A 30 -0.02 5.31 -16.68
N SER A 31 -0.91 4.34 -16.76
CA SER A 31 -2.17 4.41 -17.51
C SER A 31 -3.21 3.51 -16.84
N THR A 32 -4.12 4.10 -16.06
CA THR A 32 -5.21 3.37 -15.39
C THR A 32 -6.58 3.68 -15.97
N GLY A 33 -6.68 4.71 -16.79
CA GLY A 33 -7.96 5.25 -17.25
C GLY A 33 -8.61 6.21 -16.25
N VAL A 34 -7.99 6.44 -15.09
CA VAL A 34 -8.42 7.41 -14.06
C VAL A 34 -7.38 8.53 -13.97
N PRO A 35 -7.53 9.65 -14.70
CA PRO A 35 -6.43 10.62 -14.90
C PRO A 35 -5.83 11.19 -13.62
N PHE A 36 -6.65 11.47 -12.61
CA PHE A 36 -6.15 11.97 -11.34
C PHE A 36 -5.35 10.90 -10.58
N PHE A 37 -5.79 9.65 -10.63
CA PHE A 37 -5.05 8.54 -10.02
C PHE A 37 -3.71 8.29 -10.76
N ASP A 38 -3.69 8.40 -12.09
CA ASP A 38 -2.45 8.33 -12.86
C ASP A 38 -1.46 9.41 -12.40
N HIS A 39 -1.95 10.64 -12.19
CA HIS A 39 -1.12 11.73 -11.65
C HIS A 39 -0.60 11.40 -10.24
N MET A 40 -1.43 10.81 -9.38
CA MET A 40 -1.03 10.41 -8.02
C MET A 40 0.04 9.30 -8.02
N LEU A 41 -0.11 8.29 -8.85
CA LEU A 41 0.90 7.24 -9.02
C LEU A 41 2.22 7.80 -9.59
N ALA A 42 2.14 8.79 -10.47
CA ALA A 42 3.32 9.50 -10.97
C ALA A 42 4.04 10.27 -9.83
N GLN A 43 3.29 10.92 -8.92
CA GLN A 43 3.89 11.53 -7.72
C GLN A 43 4.57 10.47 -6.84
N LEU A 44 3.93 9.32 -6.65
CA LEU A 44 4.49 8.23 -5.85
C LEU A 44 5.83 7.76 -6.43
N GLY A 45 5.87 7.35 -7.69
CA GLY A 45 7.10 6.86 -8.32
C GLY A 45 8.21 7.92 -8.36
N LYS A 46 7.87 9.16 -8.75
CA LYS A 46 8.84 10.26 -8.85
C LYS A 46 9.47 10.62 -7.51
N HIS A 47 8.67 10.84 -6.47
CA HIS A 47 9.16 11.27 -5.16
C HIS A 47 9.79 10.14 -4.34
N ALA A 48 9.42 8.90 -4.61
CA ALA A 48 10.09 7.73 -4.04
C ALA A 48 11.36 7.33 -4.79
N CYS A 49 11.64 7.92 -5.96
CA CYS A 49 12.70 7.53 -6.90
C CYS A 49 12.57 6.06 -7.32
N LEU A 50 11.35 5.55 -7.45
CA LEU A 50 11.07 4.23 -8.00
C LEU A 50 10.93 4.35 -9.52
N ASP A 51 11.45 3.38 -10.28
CA ASP A 51 10.97 3.23 -11.64
C ASP A 51 9.68 2.41 -11.57
N LEU A 52 8.60 2.94 -12.12
CA LEU A 52 7.25 2.42 -11.95
C LEU A 52 6.50 2.41 -13.28
N THR A 53 6.10 1.22 -13.73
CA THR A 53 5.14 1.07 -14.82
C THR A 53 3.84 0.50 -14.26
N VAL A 54 2.72 1.17 -14.54
CA VAL A 54 1.37 0.69 -14.21
C VAL A 54 0.50 0.74 -15.46
N ARG A 55 -0.05 -0.39 -15.83
CA ARG A 55 -1.07 -0.49 -16.88
C ARG A 55 -2.28 -1.18 -16.32
N ALA A 56 -3.40 -0.49 -16.33
CA ALA A 56 -4.67 -1.03 -15.87
C ALA A 56 -5.74 -0.88 -16.93
N LYS A 57 -6.58 -1.89 -17.04
CA LYS A 57 -7.84 -1.86 -17.78
C LYS A 57 -8.90 -2.45 -16.88
N GLY A 58 -9.91 -1.68 -16.54
CA GLY A 58 -11.02 -2.10 -15.70
C GLY A 58 -12.35 -1.57 -16.21
N ASP A 59 -13.39 -1.86 -15.46
CA ASP A 59 -14.81 -1.54 -15.74
C ASP A 59 -15.18 -0.10 -15.29
N ILE A 60 -14.34 0.88 -15.68
CA ILE A 60 -14.47 2.30 -15.29
C ILE A 60 -15.80 2.93 -15.72
N GLU A 61 -16.55 2.29 -16.60
CA GLU A 61 -17.92 2.69 -16.96
C GLU A 61 -18.91 2.51 -15.79
N ILE A 62 -18.60 1.62 -14.84
CA ILE A 62 -19.38 1.45 -13.60
C ILE A 62 -18.93 2.54 -12.62
N ASP A 63 -17.69 2.46 -12.18
CA ASP A 63 -16.96 3.49 -11.43
C ASP A 63 -15.46 3.17 -11.44
N ALA A 64 -14.64 3.97 -10.74
CA ALA A 64 -13.21 3.76 -10.67
C ALA A 64 -12.78 2.78 -9.55
N HIS A 65 -13.69 2.27 -8.72
CA HIS A 65 -13.37 1.55 -7.48
C HIS A 65 -12.52 0.32 -7.74
N HIS A 66 -13.00 -0.62 -8.56
CA HIS A 66 -12.30 -1.88 -8.84
C HIS A 66 -10.93 -1.63 -9.46
N THR A 67 -10.83 -0.68 -10.39
CA THR A 67 -9.55 -0.34 -11.05
C THR A 67 -8.53 0.22 -10.06
N VAL A 68 -8.95 1.14 -9.18
CA VAL A 68 -8.09 1.78 -8.18
C VAL A 68 -7.68 0.78 -7.10
N GLU A 69 -8.62 -0.01 -6.58
CA GLU A 69 -8.34 -1.04 -5.57
C GLU A 69 -7.38 -2.10 -6.09
N ASP A 70 -7.68 -2.72 -7.23
CA ASP A 70 -6.85 -3.78 -7.80
C ASP A 70 -5.45 -3.28 -8.20
N THR A 71 -5.34 -2.02 -8.62
CA THR A 71 -4.03 -1.37 -8.85
C THR A 71 -3.26 -1.23 -7.54
N ALA A 72 -3.88 -0.78 -6.45
CA ALA A 72 -3.25 -0.65 -5.15
C ALA A 72 -2.83 -2.02 -4.56
N ILE A 73 -3.65 -3.05 -4.73
CA ILE A 73 -3.35 -4.44 -4.38
C ILE A 73 -2.10 -4.92 -5.14
N THR A 74 -2.10 -4.76 -6.46
CA THR A 74 -1.01 -5.24 -7.33
C THR A 74 0.29 -4.49 -7.05
N LEU A 75 0.22 -3.18 -6.82
CA LEU A 75 1.37 -2.36 -6.42
C LEU A 75 1.92 -2.80 -5.05
N GLY A 76 1.03 -3.12 -4.09
CA GLY A 76 1.44 -3.67 -2.79
C GLY A 76 2.18 -5.00 -2.93
N GLN A 77 1.68 -5.89 -3.79
CA GLN A 77 2.33 -7.17 -4.09
C GLN A 77 3.70 -6.96 -4.75
N ALA A 78 3.80 -6.08 -5.73
CA ALA A 78 5.05 -5.74 -6.39
C ALA A 78 6.08 -5.15 -5.40
N LEU A 79 5.65 -4.25 -4.51
CA LEU A 79 6.50 -3.70 -3.46
C LEU A 79 7.01 -4.79 -2.51
N ARG A 80 6.16 -5.72 -2.11
CA ARG A 80 6.54 -6.86 -1.27
C ARG A 80 7.56 -7.77 -1.95
N GLU A 81 7.37 -8.08 -3.22
CA GLU A 81 8.29 -8.91 -4.00
C GLU A 81 9.64 -8.23 -4.19
N ALA A 82 9.65 -6.95 -4.56
CA ALA A 82 10.87 -6.18 -4.77
C ALA A 82 11.69 -5.99 -3.46
N LEU A 83 11.03 -5.89 -2.31
CA LEU A 83 11.69 -5.81 -0.99
C LEU A 83 12.37 -7.12 -0.57
N GLY A 84 11.97 -8.25 -1.15
CA GLY A 84 12.57 -9.56 -0.85
C GLY A 84 12.59 -9.90 0.64
N ASP A 85 13.75 -10.28 1.14
CA ASP A 85 13.98 -10.62 2.57
C ASP A 85 14.19 -9.38 3.46
N LYS A 86 14.25 -8.19 2.85
CA LYS A 86 14.46 -6.92 3.55
C LYS A 86 15.81 -6.77 4.23
N SER A 87 16.81 -7.53 3.74
CA SER A 87 18.16 -7.45 4.28
C SER A 87 18.82 -6.12 3.92
N GLY A 88 19.50 -5.51 4.88
CA GLY A 88 20.30 -4.30 4.70
C GLY A 88 19.52 -3.00 4.46
N ILE A 89 18.17 -3.00 4.59
CA ILE A 89 17.36 -1.80 4.46
C ILE A 89 17.26 -1.00 5.76
N SER A 90 16.93 0.29 5.66
CA SER A 90 16.65 1.16 6.83
C SER A 90 15.40 0.72 7.60
N ARG A 91 14.45 0.05 6.96
CA ARG A 91 13.21 -0.49 7.50
C ARG A 91 12.17 0.57 7.88
N PHE A 92 12.57 1.63 8.59
CA PHE A 92 11.70 2.70 9.01
C PHE A 92 11.92 3.94 8.16
N GLY A 93 10.84 4.61 7.79
CA GLY A 93 10.89 5.86 7.10
C GLY A 93 9.72 6.75 7.47
N SER A 94 9.95 8.05 7.51
CA SER A 94 8.90 9.02 7.72
C SER A 94 9.17 10.26 6.90
N ALA A 95 8.09 11.01 6.61
CA ALA A 95 8.16 12.29 5.94
C ALA A 95 7.06 13.22 6.44
N LEU A 96 7.39 14.50 6.51
CA LEU A 96 6.45 15.59 6.68
C LEU A 96 6.51 16.42 5.40
N VAL A 97 5.40 16.48 4.66
CA VAL A 97 5.36 17.10 3.34
C VAL A 97 4.32 18.20 3.29
N PRO A 98 4.74 19.46 3.05
CA PRO A 98 3.83 20.56 2.78
C PRO A 98 3.48 20.61 1.29
N LEU A 99 2.27 21.04 0.98
CA LEU A 99 1.83 21.48 -0.34
C LEU A 99 0.87 22.66 -0.13
N ASP A 100 1.37 23.87 -0.34
CA ASP A 100 0.68 25.13 -0.01
C ASP A 100 0.10 25.11 1.43
N GLU A 101 -1.22 25.15 1.58
CA GLU A 101 -1.91 25.13 2.88
C GLU A 101 -2.04 23.74 3.50
N THR A 102 -1.62 22.71 2.77
CA THR A 102 -1.73 21.33 3.21
C THR A 102 -0.42 20.85 3.85
N LEU A 103 -0.53 20.09 4.91
CA LEU A 103 0.59 19.45 5.58
C LEU A 103 0.22 17.99 5.89
N VAL A 104 1.03 17.05 5.39
CA VAL A 104 0.81 15.60 5.58
C VAL A 104 2.03 14.95 6.20
N GLN A 105 1.79 14.10 7.19
CA GLN A 105 2.78 13.22 7.79
C GLN A 105 2.53 11.78 7.32
N ALA A 106 3.59 11.10 6.86
CA ALA A 106 3.57 9.65 6.62
C ALA A 106 4.69 8.96 7.39
N ALA A 107 4.40 7.74 7.89
CA ALA A 107 5.39 6.88 8.54
C ALA A 107 5.19 5.43 8.08
N VAL A 108 6.30 4.73 7.80
CA VAL A 108 6.34 3.37 7.28
C VAL A 108 7.26 2.51 8.14
N ASP A 109 6.78 1.30 8.51
CA ASP A 109 7.62 0.19 8.99
C ASP A 109 7.47 -0.99 8.02
N LEU A 110 8.55 -1.36 7.36
CA LEU A 110 8.60 -2.50 6.44
C LEU A 110 8.67 -3.84 7.20
N SER A 111 7.86 -3.96 8.26
CA SER A 111 7.90 -5.02 9.26
C SER A 111 7.47 -6.40 8.76
N GLY A 112 6.81 -6.48 7.62
CA GLY A 112 6.14 -7.71 7.16
C GLY A 112 4.76 -7.95 7.81
N ARG A 113 4.29 -7.07 8.67
CA ARG A 113 2.96 -7.13 9.29
C ARG A 113 2.09 -6.00 8.74
N PRO A 114 0.95 -6.33 8.08
CA PRO A 114 0.08 -5.32 7.52
C PRO A 114 -0.65 -4.55 8.62
N TYR A 115 -0.61 -3.23 8.52
CA TYR A 115 -1.44 -2.32 9.31
C TYR A 115 -1.55 -0.99 8.60
N ALA A 116 -2.73 -0.41 8.53
CA ALA A 116 -2.96 0.90 7.94
C ALA A 116 -3.67 1.81 8.93
N VAL A 117 -3.19 3.04 9.05
CA VAL A 117 -3.87 4.13 9.75
C VAL A 117 -3.94 5.31 8.80
N HIS A 118 -5.15 5.76 8.52
CA HIS A 118 -5.39 6.91 7.68
C HIS A 118 -6.27 7.92 8.42
N SER A 119 -5.88 9.19 8.37
CA SER A 119 -6.65 10.29 8.95
C SER A 119 -6.59 11.49 8.02
N GLU A 120 -7.76 12.00 7.67
CA GLU A 120 -7.93 13.18 6.83
C GLU A 120 -9.11 14.04 7.31
N PRO A 121 -9.21 15.32 6.92
CA PRO A 121 -10.29 16.19 7.31
C PRO A 121 -11.65 15.66 6.86
N ALA A 122 -12.63 15.70 7.76
CA ALA A 122 -14.00 15.39 7.40
C ALA A 122 -14.57 16.43 6.43
N GLY A 123 -15.45 15.99 5.50
CA GLY A 123 -16.17 16.89 4.62
C GLY A 123 -15.37 17.41 3.42
N MET A 124 -14.33 16.71 2.99
CA MET A 124 -13.71 16.97 1.68
C MET A 124 -14.75 16.88 0.57
N ALA A 125 -14.54 17.64 -0.51
CA ALA A 125 -15.33 17.44 -1.72
C ALA A 125 -15.17 15.99 -2.20
N PRO A 126 -16.28 15.30 -2.53
CA PRO A 126 -16.24 13.88 -2.82
C PRO A 126 -15.52 13.54 -4.13
N LEU A 127 -15.35 14.50 -5.03
CA LEU A 127 -14.76 14.28 -6.35
C LEU A 127 -13.66 15.29 -6.67
N ILE A 128 -12.58 14.78 -7.28
CA ILE A 128 -11.55 15.55 -7.97
C ILE A 128 -11.55 15.07 -9.44
N GLY A 129 -12.19 15.84 -10.32
CA GLY A 129 -12.52 15.33 -11.66
C GLY A 129 -13.44 14.11 -11.57
N SER A 130 -12.99 12.96 -12.09
CA SER A 130 -13.70 11.68 -11.99
C SER A 130 -13.21 10.81 -10.82
N TYR A 131 -12.27 11.29 -10.02
CA TYR A 131 -11.70 10.53 -8.89
C TYR A 131 -12.53 10.75 -7.63
N ASP A 132 -13.02 9.66 -7.04
CA ASP A 132 -13.70 9.68 -5.75
C ASP A 132 -12.66 9.78 -4.62
N THR A 133 -12.71 10.82 -3.80
CA THR A 133 -11.75 11.07 -2.74
C THR A 133 -11.82 10.02 -1.62
N THR A 134 -12.96 9.33 -1.46
CA THR A 134 -13.11 8.25 -0.48
C THR A 134 -12.21 7.06 -0.78
N LEU A 135 -11.77 6.90 -2.03
CA LEU A 135 -10.84 5.85 -2.44
C LEU A 135 -9.42 6.06 -1.88
N THR A 136 -9.07 7.28 -1.46
CA THR A 136 -7.71 7.57 -0.99
C THR A 136 -7.33 6.71 0.22
N GLY A 137 -8.19 6.65 1.24
CA GLY A 137 -7.97 5.77 2.41
C GLY A 137 -7.90 4.31 2.02
N HIS A 138 -8.79 3.88 1.12
CA HIS A 138 -8.85 2.51 0.61
C HIS A 138 -7.58 2.10 -0.16
N ILE A 139 -6.97 3.03 -0.92
CA ILE A 139 -5.67 2.82 -1.57
C ILE A 139 -4.60 2.49 -0.53
N TRP A 140 -4.52 3.27 0.55
CA TRP A 140 -3.50 3.05 1.58
C TRP A 140 -3.70 1.74 2.33
N GLU A 141 -4.94 1.35 2.60
CA GLU A 141 -5.28 0.06 3.19
C GLU A 141 -4.86 -1.09 2.27
N SER A 142 -5.32 -1.07 1.01
CA SER A 142 -5.03 -2.10 0.02
C SER A 142 -3.52 -2.25 -0.22
N LEU A 143 -2.80 -1.13 -0.37
CA LEU A 143 -1.34 -1.11 -0.50
C LEU A 143 -0.66 -1.71 0.74
N ALA A 144 -0.99 -1.24 1.94
CA ALA A 144 -0.34 -1.66 3.17
C ALA A 144 -0.54 -3.15 3.45
N PHE A 145 -1.74 -3.66 3.23
CA PHE A 145 -2.06 -5.08 3.44
C PHE A 145 -1.33 -5.98 2.45
N ASN A 146 -1.27 -5.62 1.19
CA ASN A 146 -0.64 -6.45 0.15
C ASN A 146 0.89 -6.33 0.15
N ALA A 147 1.44 -5.18 0.51
CA ALA A 147 2.87 -5.00 0.74
C ALA A 147 3.36 -5.61 2.06
N ALA A 148 2.44 -5.99 2.96
CA ALA A 148 2.72 -6.42 4.33
C ALA A 148 3.60 -5.42 5.08
N ILE A 149 3.16 -4.15 5.11
CA ILE A 149 3.81 -3.05 5.79
C ILE A 149 2.88 -2.40 6.82
N CYS A 150 3.45 -1.73 7.82
CA CYS A 150 2.70 -0.81 8.65
C CYS A 150 2.83 0.59 8.05
N LEU A 151 1.70 1.22 7.71
CA LEU A 151 1.63 2.53 7.08
C LEU A 151 0.71 3.45 7.89
N HIS A 152 1.21 4.60 8.26
CA HIS A 152 0.43 5.68 8.85
C HIS A 152 0.45 6.88 7.92
N VAL A 153 -0.71 7.43 7.59
CA VAL A 153 -0.87 8.66 6.79
C VAL A 153 -1.81 9.60 7.56
N ASN A 154 -1.30 10.75 7.96
CA ASN A 154 -2.05 11.72 8.75
C ASN A 154 -2.02 13.08 8.07
N VAL A 155 -3.18 13.59 7.67
CA VAL A 155 -3.36 14.95 7.16
C VAL A 155 -3.50 15.88 8.36
N MET A 156 -2.46 16.64 8.63
CA MET A 156 -2.38 17.56 9.78
C MET A 156 -3.09 18.88 9.52
N ALA A 157 -3.07 19.34 8.28
CA ALA A 157 -3.74 20.55 7.80
C ALA A 157 -4.02 20.42 6.31
N GLY A 158 -5.06 21.07 5.82
CA GLY A 158 -5.42 21.14 4.40
C GLY A 158 -6.89 21.52 4.22
N ARG A 159 -7.20 22.08 3.07
CA ARG A 159 -8.58 22.46 2.67
C ARG A 159 -8.88 22.16 1.21
N ASN A 160 -7.87 22.20 0.32
CA ASN A 160 -8.03 21.86 -1.07
C ASN A 160 -7.91 20.33 -1.23
N PRO A 161 -8.96 19.61 -1.69
CA PRO A 161 -8.92 18.17 -1.83
C PRO A 161 -7.78 17.66 -2.70
N HIS A 162 -7.45 18.35 -3.80
CA HIS A 162 -6.34 18.01 -4.68
C HIS A 162 -5.00 18.06 -3.91
N HIS A 163 -4.74 19.16 -3.18
CA HIS A 163 -3.52 19.31 -2.39
C HIS A 163 -3.44 18.26 -1.29
N ILE A 164 -4.57 17.95 -0.63
CA ILE A 164 -4.63 16.93 0.43
C ILE A 164 -4.23 15.57 -0.12
N VAL A 165 -4.85 15.11 -1.22
CA VAL A 165 -4.55 13.79 -1.79
C VAL A 165 -3.12 13.76 -2.35
N GLU A 166 -2.70 14.76 -3.11
CA GLU A 166 -1.35 14.79 -3.70
C GLU A 166 -0.25 14.82 -2.63
N ALA A 167 -0.43 15.60 -1.56
CA ALA A 167 0.53 15.65 -0.46
C ALA A 167 0.62 14.29 0.28
N GLN A 168 -0.46 13.52 0.36
CA GLN A 168 -0.43 12.15 0.91
C GLN A 168 0.47 11.25 0.05
N PHE A 169 0.30 11.24 -1.28
CA PHE A 169 1.12 10.43 -2.18
C PHE A 169 2.61 10.82 -2.10
N LYS A 170 2.91 12.12 -2.05
CA LYS A 170 4.29 12.61 -1.86
C LYS A 170 4.89 12.22 -0.50
N ALA A 171 4.11 12.30 0.57
CA ALA A 171 4.57 11.94 1.92
C ALA A 171 4.85 10.45 2.02
N VAL A 172 3.93 9.60 1.52
CA VAL A 172 4.12 8.14 1.45
C VAL A 172 5.32 7.78 0.58
N ALA A 173 5.47 8.41 -0.59
CA ALA A 173 6.61 8.20 -1.47
C ALA A 173 7.95 8.44 -0.77
N ARG A 174 8.08 9.57 -0.08
CA ARG A 174 9.31 9.91 0.65
C ARG A 174 9.56 8.99 1.85
N ALA A 175 8.51 8.60 2.57
CA ALA A 175 8.62 7.65 3.67
C ALA A 175 9.06 6.27 3.17
N LEU A 176 8.48 5.77 2.07
CA LEU A 176 8.88 4.52 1.43
C LEU A 176 10.33 4.56 0.94
N ARG A 177 10.75 5.67 0.29
CA ARG A 177 12.13 5.86 -0.13
C ARG A 177 13.11 5.75 1.04
N ALA A 178 12.81 6.42 2.15
CA ALA A 178 13.64 6.36 3.35
C ALA A 178 13.68 4.95 3.95
N ALA A 179 12.52 4.28 4.06
CA ALA A 179 12.40 2.95 4.64
C ALA A 179 13.11 1.86 3.80
N SER A 180 13.04 1.96 2.48
CA SER A 180 13.62 1.00 1.54
C SER A 180 15.10 1.26 1.21
N ALA A 181 15.64 2.40 1.62
CA ALA A 181 17.04 2.74 1.39
C ALA A 181 17.97 1.70 2.03
N LEU A 182 19.03 1.34 1.33
CA LEU A 182 20.07 0.48 1.88
C LEU A 182 20.89 1.29 2.91
N ASP A 183 21.06 0.74 4.12
CA ASP A 183 21.97 1.29 5.13
C ASP A 183 23.25 0.45 5.14
N PRO A 184 24.39 0.98 4.69
CA PRO A 184 25.65 0.23 4.63
C PRO A 184 26.16 -0.21 6.01
N ARG A 185 25.60 0.33 7.10
CA ARG A 185 25.93 -0.05 8.48
C ARG A 185 25.01 -1.14 9.01
N ALA A 186 23.87 -1.41 8.34
CA ALA A 186 22.92 -2.44 8.74
C ALA A 186 23.29 -3.77 8.06
N GLY A 187 23.99 -4.64 8.78
CA GLY A 187 24.25 -6.01 8.31
C GLY A 187 23.01 -6.90 8.52
N GLY A 188 22.49 -7.52 7.45
CA GLY A 188 21.41 -8.49 7.53
C GLY A 188 20.00 -7.88 7.73
N ILE A 189 19.09 -8.69 8.31
CA ILE A 189 17.70 -8.27 8.51
C ILE A 189 17.60 -7.30 9.70
N PRO A 190 17.02 -6.10 9.53
CA PRO A 190 16.95 -5.07 10.57
C PRO A 190 15.90 -5.40 11.64
N SER A 191 16.12 -6.47 12.39
CA SER A 191 15.22 -6.94 13.43
C SER A 191 16.01 -7.65 14.54
N THR A 192 15.74 -7.31 15.80
CA THR A 192 16.31 -8.02 16.96
C THR A 192 15.90 -9.49 17.04
N LYS A 193 14.85 -9.87 16.30
CA LYS A 193 14.37 -11.26 16.16
C LYS A 193 15.09 -12.02 15.04
N GLY A 194 15.95 -11.35 14.24
CA GLY A 194 16.62 -11.94 13.08
C GLY A 194 15.70 -12.24 11.90
N VAL A 195 14.41 -11.92 12.00
CA VAL A 195 13.41 -12.12 10.95
C VAL A 195 12.42 -10.94 10.91
N LEU A 196 11.96 -10.60 9.72
CA LEU A 196 10.84 -9.70 9.46
C LEU A 196 9.80 -10.51 8.70
N LEU A 197 8.95 -11.20 9.40
CA LEU A 197 7.97 -12.19 8.95
C LEU A 197 8.51 -13.36 8.13
N ASP A 198 8.12 -14.54 8.57
CA ASP A 198 8.59 -15.83 8.10
C ASP A 198 8.43 -15.96 6.57
N ALA A 199 9.55 -16.03 5.85
CA ALA A 199 9.59 -16.39 4.43
C ALA A 199 8.97 -17.79 4.17
N ARG A 200 8.69 -18.57 5.20
CA ARG A 200 8.07 -19.89 5.12
C ARG A 200 6.57 -19.87 4.84
N CYS A 201 5.89 -18.72 4.95
CA CYS A 201 4.50 -18.57 4.49
C CYS A 201 4.35 -18.38 2.98
N ARG A 202 5.39 -18.51 2.16
CA ARG A 202 5.32 -18.41 0.69
C ARG A 202 4.54 -19.53 0.00
N GLY A 203 3.93 -20.46 0.73
CA GLY A 203 3.17 -21.58 0.17
C GLY A 203 1.83 -21.86 0.83
N ALA A 204 1.48 -21.20 1.91
CA ALA A 204 0.21 -21.38 2.57
C ALA A 204 -0.87 -20.54 1.86
N ARG A 205 -1.60 -21.14 0.92
CA ARG A 205 -2.89 -20.61 0.49
C ARG A 205 -3.71 -20.42 1.76
N LEU A 206 -3.99 -19.18 2.14
CA LEU A 206 -4.98 -18.84 3.14
C LEU A 206 -6.31 -19.43 2.69
N ARG A 207 -6.63 -20.65 3.13
CA ARG A 207 -8.00 -21.15 3.07
C ARG A 207 -8.77 -20.39 4.13
N VAL A 208 -9.40 -19.30 3.75
CA VAL A 208 -10.46 -18.69 4.52
C VAL A 208 -11.57 -19.73 4.62
N ARG A 209 -11.65 -20.43 5.76
CA ARG A 209 -12.83 -21.22 6.08
C ARG A 209 -13.95 -20.21 6.34
N GLN A 210 -14.87 -20.08 5.42
CA GLN A 210 -16.13 -19.42 5.69
C GLN A 210 -16.77 -20.12 6.91
N PRO A 211 -17.22 -19.39 7.93
CA PRO A 211 -17.99 -19.99 9.01
C PRO A 211 -19.30 -20.52 8.42
N GLN A 212 -19.51 -21.81 8.53
CA GLN A 212 -20.82 -22.39 8.25
C GLN A 212 -21.80 -21.83 9.30
N ILE A 213 -22.70 -20.99 8.89
CA ILE A 213 -23.84 -20.54 9.68
C ILE A 213 -24.77 -21.77 9.79
N ARG A 214 -24.65 -22.53 10.86
CA ARG A 214 -25.71 -23.45 11.29
C ARG A 214 -26.73 -22.65 12.07
N GLY A 215 -27.99 -22.84 11.66
CA GLY A 215 -29.14 -22.11 12.18
C GLY A 215 -29.35 -22.19 13.69
N ALA A 216 -30.01 -21.20 14.16
CA ALA A 216 -30.71 -20.93 15.37
C ALA A 216 -30.67 -21.99 16.51
N GLY A 217 -30.02 -21.63 17.59
CA GLY A 217 -30.18 -22.21 18.93
C GLY A 217 -29.86 -21.16 19.96
N THR A 218 -30.81 -20.79 20.76
CA THR A 218 -30.78 -19.84 21.88
C THR A 218 -29.84 -20.29 22.97
N GLY A 219 -28.98 -19.40 23.47
CA GLY A 219 -28.21 -19.66 24.69
C GLY A 219 -26.96 -18.82 24.77
N ALA A 220 -26.95 -17.86 25.70
CA ALA A 220 -25.82 -17.03 26.04
C ALA A 220 -24.63 -17.88 26.50
N ASP A 221 -23.43 -17.61 25.94
CA ASP A 221 -22.22 -17.51 26.74
C ASP A 221 -21.11 -16.81 25.97
N ARG A 222 -20.61 -15.73 26.57
CA ARG A 222 -19.43 -14.99 26.13
C ARG A 222 -18.20 -15.70 26.66
N PHE A 223 -17.32 -16.14 25.79
CA PHE A 223 -15.88 -16.22 26.12
C PHE A 223 -15.06 -16.03 24.87
N LEU A 224 -14.36 -14.90 24.82
CA LEU A 224 -13.26 -14.63 23.90
C LEU A 224 -12.15 -15.64 24.15
N ARG A 225 -11.94 -16.56 23.24
CA ARG A 225 -10.71 -17.36 23.19
C ARG A 225 -9.79 -16.79 22.09
N GLN A 226 -8.66 -16.25 22.52
CA GLN A 226 -7.50 -16.06 21.67
C GLN A 226 -7.19 -17.39 20.95
N ARG A 227 -7.06 -17.35 19.67
CA ARG A 227 -6.63 -18.52 18.87
C ARG A 227 -5.15 -18.39 18.60
N ASP A 228 -4.38 -19.28 19.21
CA ASP A 228 -3.02 -19.58 18.82
C ASP A 228 -2.97 -20.04 17.37
N VAL A 229 -2.28 -19.27 16.53
CA VAL A 229 -1.93 -19.70 15.17
C VAL A 229 -0.62 -20.48 15.29
N ARG A 230 -0.73 -21.79 15.34
CA ARG A 230 0.43 -22.66 15.16
C ARG A 230 0.64 -22.89 13.66
N CYS A 231 1.79 -22.45 13.16
CA CYS A 231 2.31 -22.92 11.88
C CYS A 231 2.91 -24.32 12.11
N GLY A 232 2.37 -25.31 11.43
CA GLY A 232 2.98 -26.64 11.31
C GLY A 232 3.83 -26.71 10.05
#